data_98ce61a9f349d0dcfdc1a8df8fc8e5e1
#
_entry.id   98ce61a9f349d0dcfdc1a8df8fc8e5e1
#
_cell.length_a   1.000
_cell.length_b   1.000
_cell.length_c   1.000
_cell.angle_alpha   90.00
_cell.angle_beta   90.00
_cell.angle_gamma   90.00
#
_symmetry.space_group_name_H-M   'P 1'
#
loop_
_entity.id
_entity.type
_entity.pdbx_description
1 polymer ?
#
loop_
_entity_poly.entity_id
_entity_poly.type
_entity_poly.pdbx_seq_one_letter_code
_entity_poly.pdbx_strand_id
1 'polypeptide(L)'
;MTLIDLLKTCNHECSVRIHFGHEDKYFDINSKDRAAFISWLEWMDIYDRVDDYYNGDVESWNVQQITFTKYDSRGKRYDEQHPVLFVKLH
;
A
#
# COMPACT_ATOMS: atom_id res chain seq x y z
N MET A 1 0.98 -16.10 -0.58
CA MET A 1 0.37 -14.97 -1.33
C MET A 1 1.43 -13.89 -1.51
N THR A 2 1.65 -13.48 -2.73
CA THR A 2 2.59 -12.39 -3.00
C THR A 2 1.91 -11.04 -2.82
N LEU A 3 2.71 -9.99 -2.68
CA LEU A 3 2.20 -8.61 -2.58
C LEU A 3 1.33 -8.25 -3.80
N ILE A 4 1.76 -8.63 -5.00
CA ILE A 4 1.00 -8.37 -6.23
C ILE A 4 -0.37 -9.03 -6.17
N ASP A 5 -0.45 -10.29 -5.76
CA ASP A 5 -1.72 -11.01 -5.65
C ASP A 5 -2.67 -10.32 -4.68
N LEU A 6 -2.17 -9.89 -3.53
CA LEU A 6 -2.96 -9.18 -2.54
C LEU A 6 -3.49 -7.85 -3.08
N LEU A 7 -2.64 -7.07 -3.74
CA LEU A 7 -3.02 -5.77 -4.29
C LEU A 7 -4.07 -5.90 -5.40
N LYS A 8 -3.99 -6.96 -6.22
CA LYS A 8 -4.97 -7.22 -7.28
C LYS A 8 -6.32 -7.66 -6.74
N THR A 9 -6.34 -8.41 -5.65
CA THR A 9 -7.59 -8.87 -5.03
C THR A 9 -8.28 -7.79 -4.20
N CYS A 10 -7.57 -6.75 -3.80
CA CYS A 10 -8.13 -5.65 -3.02
C CYS A 10 -8.80 -4.64 -3.95
N ASN A 11 -10.10 -4.79 -4.17
CA ASN A 11 -10.88 -3.91 -5.06
C ASN A 11 -11.33 -2.60 -4.41
N HIS A 12 -10.96 -2.36 -3.17
CA HIS A 12 -11.38 -1.17 -2.45
C HIS A 12 -10.47 0.01 -2.77
N GLU A 13 -11.06 1.18 -2.89
CA GLU A 13 -10.33 2.44 -2.95
C GLU A 13 -9.75 2.75 -1.56
N CYS A 14 -8.68 2.09 -1.22
CA CYS A 14 -7.98 2.31 0.04
C CYS A 14 -6.50 2.58 -0.22
N SER A 15 -5.91 3.37 0.64
CA SER A 15 -4.46 3.53 0.66
C SER A 15 -3.82 2.24 1.16
N VAL A 16 -2.61 1.98 0.71
CA VAL A 16 -1.86 0.79 1.11
C VAL A 16 -0.58 1.23 1.81
N ARG A 17 -0.35 0.66 2.99
CA ARG A 17 0.88 0.87 3.74
C ARG A 17 1.62 -0.45 3.84
N ILE A 18 2.82 -0.49 3.29
CA ILE A 18 3.63 -1.71 3.20
C ILE A 18 4.80 -1.60 4.17
N HIS A 19 4.91 -2.58 5.06
CA HIS A 19 6.01 -2.72 5.99
C HIS A 19 6.87 -3.93 5.61
N PHE A 20 8.15 -3.72 5.47
CA PHE A 20 9.11 -4.78 5.16
C PHE A 20 9.62 -5.41 6.46
N GLY A 21 9.52 -6.76 6.55
CA GLY A 21 9.72 -7.49 7.80
C GLY A 21 11.08 -7.32 8.46
N HIS A 22 12.16 -7.11 7.70
CA HIS A 22 13.51 -6.92 8.25
C HIS A 22 14.02 -5.49 8.16
N GLU A 23 13.21 -4.58 7.64
CA GLU A 23 13.54 -3.17 7.56
C GLU A 23 12.39 -2.35 8.09
N ASP A 24 12.70 -1.36 8.88
CA ASP A 24 11.70 -0.46 9.48
C ASP A 24 11.31 0.62 8.48
N LYS A 25 10.89 0.18 7.28
CA LYS A 25 10.51 1.06 6.19
C LYS A 25 9.07 0.86 5.79
N TYR A 26 8.44 1.96 5.40
CA TYR A 26 7.07 1.98 4.91
C TYR A 26 6.99 2.60 3.54
N PHE A 27 6.10 2.06 2.72
CA PHE A 27 5.59 2.77 1.56
C PHE A 27 4.12 3.05 1.76
N ASP A 28 3.75 4.32 1.63
CA ASP A 28 2.36 4.73 1.58
C ASP A 28 1.98 4.93 0.13
N ILE A 29 1.08 4.10 -0.35
CA ILE A 29 0.60 4.14 -1.74
C ILE A 29 -0.87 4.52 -1.68
N ASN A 30 -1.21 5.69 -2.19
CA ASN A 30 -2.61 6.08 -2.23
C ASN A 30 -3.36 5.33 -3.33
N SER A 31 -4.69 5.31 -3.23
CA SER A 31 -5.54 4.56 -4.14
C SER A 31 -5.38 4.97 -5.61
N LYS A 32 -5.00 6.22 -5.87
CA LYS A 32 -4.81 6.72 -7.24
C LYS A 32 -3.54 6.17 -7.88
N ASP A 33 -2.52 5.92 -7.07
CA ASP A 33 -1.21 5.47 -7.55
C ASP A 33 -1.07 3.94 -7.52
N ARG A 34 -2.05 3.24 -6.95
CA ARG A 34 -1.98 1.79 -6.77
C ARG A 34 -1.86 1.03 -8.10
N ALA A 35 -2.63 1.42 -9.12
CA ALA A 35 -2.57 0.79 -10.42
C ALA A 35 -1.19 0.98 -11.08
N ALA A 36 -0.63 2.17 -10.97
CA ALA A 36 0.72 2.46 -11.46
C ALA A 36 1.77 1.63 -10.72
N PHE A 37 1.63 1.49 -9.43
CA PHE A 37 2.54 0.67 -8.61
C PHE A 37 2.47 -0.82 -9.00
N ILE A 38 1.27 -1.36 -9.17
CA ILE A 38 1.09 -2.75 -9.63
C ILE A 38 1.73 -2.95 -11.00
N SER A 39 1.51 -2.03 -11.93
CA SER A 39 2.09 -2.09 -13.28
C SER A 39 3.62 -2.05 -13.21
N TRP A 40 4.18 -1.23 -12.34
CA TRP A 40 5.62 -1.15 -12.13
C TRP A 40 6.18 -2.47 -11.58
N LEU A 41 5.51 -3.09 -10.61
CA LEU A 41 5.91 -4.38 -10.06
C LEU A 41 5.89 -5.47 -11.14
N GLU A 42 4.85 -5.52 -11.95
CA GLU A 42 4.72 -6.48 -13.04
C GLU A 42 5.82 -6.29 -14.10
N TRP A 43 6.10 -5.04 -14.43
CA TRP A 43 7.16 -4.71 -15.38
C TRP A 43 8.54 -5.15 -14.86
N MET A 44 8.82 -4.89 -13.60
CA MET A 44 10.07 -5.30 -12.97
C MET A 44 10.23 -6.82 -12.96
N ASP A 45 9.13 -7.55 -12.68
CA ASP A 45 9.12 -9.01 -12.67
C ASP A 45 9.52 -9.59 -14.04
N ILE A 46 8.98 -9.04 -15.14
CA ILE A 46 9.29 -9.46 -16.51
C ILE A 46 10.81 -9.33 -16.80
N TYR A 47 11.45 -8.33 -16.29
CA TYR A 47 12.87 -8.06 -16.52
C TYR A 47 13.79 -8.66 -15.46
N ASP A 48 13.26 -9.51 -14.60
CA ASP A 48 14.00 -10.15 -13.48
C ASP A 48 14.82 -9.14 -12.65
N ARG A 49 14.22 -7.97 -12.45
CA ARG A 49 14.84 -6.87 -11.69
C ARG A 49 14.10 -6.58 -10.39
N VAL A 50 13.15 -7.45 -10.04
CA VAL A 50 12.39 -7.29 -8.81
C VAL A 50 13.32 -7.55 -7.64
N ASP A 51 13.53 -6.54 -6.84
CA ASP A 51 14.09 -6.73 -5.52
C ASP A 51 13.11 -7.61 -4.72
N ASP A 52 13.62 -8.57 -3.98
CA ASP A 52 12.84 -9.56 -3.20
C ASP A 52 11.76 -8.92 -2.32
N TYR A 53 11.89 -7.64 -2.03
CA TYR A 53 10.91 -6.87 -1.28
C TYR A 53 9.55 -6.75 -1.95
N TYR A 54 9.50 -6.62 -3.26
CA TYR A 54 8.26 -6.32 -3.98
C TYR A 54 7.51 -7.58 -4.37
N ASN A 55 8.22 -8.69 -4.57
CA ASN A 55 7.65 -10.00 -4.82
C ASN A 55 7.63 -10.87 -3.55
N GLY A 56 7.90 -10.28 -2.41
CA GLY A 56 7.94 -11.00 -1.14
C GLY A 56 6.58 -11.59 -0.76
N ASP A 57 6.65 -12.67 -0.01
CA ASP A 57 5.44 -13.27 0.55
C ASP A 57 4.84 -12.36 1.60
N VAL A 58 3.52 -12.25 1.57
CA VAL A 58 2.77 -11.52 2.58
C VAL A 58 2.74 -12.35 3.86
N GLU A 59 3.31 -11.80 4.92
CA GLU A 59 3.27 -12.44 6.24
C GLU A 59 1.92 -12.22 6.90
N SER A 60 1.43 -10.99 6.88
CA SER A 60 0.14 -10.63 7.44
C SER A 60 -0.40 -9.37 6.77
N TRP A 61 -1.70 -9.20 6.85
CA TRP A 61 -2.36 -8.00 6.37
C TRP A 61 -3.66 -7.77 7.13
N ASN A 62 -4.05 -6.51 7.23
CA ASN A 62 -5.37 -6.13 7.75
C ASN A 62 -5.79 -4.79 7.19
N VAL A 63 -7.08 -4.47 7.33
CA VAL A 63 -7.64 -3.17 6.96
C VAL A 63 -8.06 -2.45 8.23
N GLN A 64 -7.62 -1.21 8.37
CA GLN A 64 -7.98 -0.37 9.50
C GLN A 64 -8.51 0.97 9.01
N GLN A 65 -9.47 1.53 9.75
CA GLN A 65 -9.93 2.89 9.54
C GLN A 65 -8.96 3.84 10.24
N ILE A 66 -8.31 4.69 9.45
CA ILE A 66 -7.35 5.67 9.97
C ILE A 66 -7.95 7.06 9.84
N THR A 67 -7.81 7.85 10.89
CA THR A 67 -8.22 9.25 10.90
C THR A 67 -7.10 10.14 10.39
N PHE A 68 -7.39 10.89 9.34
CA PHE A 68 -6.49 11.88 8.78
C PHE A 68 -7.00 13.28 9.11
N THR A 69 -6.13 14.10 9.67
CA THR A 69 -6.42 15.51 9.92
C THR A 69 -6.09 16.32 8.67
N LYS A 70 -7.09 17.05 8.19
CA LYS A 70 -6.98 17.91 7.01
C LYS A 70 -7.42 19.33 7.33
N TYR A 71 -7.05 20.26 6.47
CA TYR A 71 -7.43 21.66 6.57
C TYR A 71 -8.15 22.07 5.27
N ASP A 72 -9.27 22.77 5.41
CA ASP A 72 -9.99 23.30 4.26
C ASP A 72 -9.29 24.56 3.69
N SER A 73 -9.86 25.14 2.63
CA SER A 73 -9.34 26.35 2.00
C SER A 73 -9.32 27.58 2.94
N ARG A 74 -10.09 27.53 4.02
CA ARG A 74 -10.15 28.59 5.05
C ARG A 74 -9.25 28.32 6.23
N GLY A 75 -8.48 27.20 6.20
CA GLY A 75 -7.63 26.81 7.28
C GLY A 75 -8.36 26.13 8.43
N LYS A 76 -9.63 25.78 8.26
CA LYS A 76 -10.40 25.09 9.28
C LYS A 76 -10.03 23.60 9.30
N ARG A 77 -9.69 23.10 10.48
CA ARG A 77 -9.37 21.70 10.71
C ARG A 77 -10.61 20.82 10.61
N TYR A 78 -10.48 19.71 9.90
CA TYR A 78 -11.48 18.63 9.90
C TYR A 78 -10.80 17.27 9.83
N ASP A 79 -11.49 16.24 10.33
CA ASP A 79 -10.99 14.89 10.34
C ASP A 79 -11.76 14.03 9.33
N GLU A 80 -11.03 13.23 8.56
CA GLU A 80 -11.61 12.23 7.66
C GLU A 80 -11.11 10.84 8.05
N GLN A 81 -11.99 9.85 7.96
CA GLN A 81 -11.60 8.47 8.14
C GLN A 81 -11.56 7.77 6.79
N HIS A 82 -10.46 7.08 6.53
CA HIS A 82 -10.27 6.30 5.31
C HIS A 82 -9.78 4.90 5.66
N PRO A 83 -10.21 3.88 4.89
CA PRO A 83 -9.63 2.55 5.05
C PRO A 83 -8.20 2.53 4.56
N VAL A 84 -7.32 1.89 5.32
CA VAL A 84 -5.92 1.69 4.96
C VAL A 84 -5.62 0.20 5.07
N LEU A 85 -5.12 -0.38 4.00
CA LEU A 85 -4.64 -1.74 3.98
C LEU A 85 -3.20 -1.77 4.50
N PHE A 86 -2.99 -2.40 5.63
CA PHE A 86 -1.67 -2.63 6.20
C PHE A 86 -1.16 -4.00 5.76
N VAL A 87 0.00 -4.02 5.14
CA VAL A 87 0.63 -5.25 4.65
C VAL A 87 2.01 -5.38 5.29
N LYS A 88 2.28 -6.52 5.89
CA LYS A 88 3.60 -6.86 6.38
C LYS A 88 4.18 -7.93 5.47
N LEU A 89 5.33 -7.65 4.88
CA LEU A 89 6.09 -8.59 4.07
C LEU A 89 7.11 -9.35 4.94
N HIS A 90 7.43 -10.50 4.48
CA HIS A 90 8.39 -11.39 5.14
C HIS A 90 9.80 -10.85 5.12
#